data_5d7e64e7d13f2eff172212faac1fe954
#
_entry.id   5d7e64e7d13f2eff172212faac1fe954
#
_cell.length_a   1.000
_cell.length_b   1.000
_cell.length_c   1.000
_cell.angle_alpha   90.00
_cell.angle_beta   90.00
_cell.angle_gamma   90.00
#
_symmetry.space_group_name_H-M   'P 1'
#
loop_
_entity.id
_entity.type
_entity.pdbx_description
1 polymer ?
#
loop_
_entity_poly.entity_id
_entity_poly.type
_entity_poly.pdbx_seq_one_letter_code
_entity_poly.pdbx_strand_id
1 'polypeptide(L)'
;MMGLYTQNLASFSCAAFSNILKRLEKTPTPSRPFHTMLLLLFLLLLSWSNLPTNGEVVDSFEETCPQFFLRETPPVIRQPPRSARICQRYQNLYRFATLYDKDNRIPVYSAYIYNPGTAKRPKKWRIEPQLINSTFQPEMETEGEFLNQKGPQEALKESQAILQDYKNLTDCNRGHLNPNGHQPDYAAKSSTFTLTNIVPQLIKLNGGAWNNYEQTTMSQMTKGCQETFAVVGAVPGDTYISGGRVNRPSHLWSAACCVIDNNHLRSWAILARNDQNVVEKFTLGQLENRLARLYNVNHVSLFHGDCPRQ
;
A
#
# COMPACT_ATOMS: atom_id res chain seq x y z
N MET A 1 2.19 25.58 31.76
CA MET A 1 3.15 26.29 30.90
C MET A 1 3.61 25.34 29.80
N MET A 2 3.04 25.47 28.62
CA MET A 2 3.59 25.04 27.32
C MET A 2 2.45 25.12 26.29
N GLY A 3 2.26 26.28 25.80
CA GLY A 3 1.50 26.58 24.61
C GLY A 3 2.25 27.69 23.89
N LEU A 4 2.21 27.72 22.57
CA LEU A 4 2.84 28.65 21.63
C LEU A 4 4.11 28.08 20.93
N TYR A 5 3.88 27.28 19.88
CA TYR A 5 4.78 27.22 18.74
C TYR A 5 4.10 26.49 17.55
N THR A 6 3.07 27.09 16.92
CA THR A 6 2.58 26.65 15.59
C THR A 6 1.76 27.72 14.85
N GLN A 7 2.13 28.99 14.96
CA GLN A 7 1.51 30.03 14.11
C GLN A 7 2.55 31.07 13.71
N ASN A 8 3.48 30.75 12.82
CA ASN A 8 4.32 31.82 12.26
C ASN A 8 5.11 31.44 10.99
N LEU A 9 4.64 30.52 10.15
CA LEU A 9 5.29 30.26 8.84
C LEU A 9 4.51 30.81 7.63
N ALA A 10 3.23 31.12 7.77
CA ALA A 10 2.42 31.66 6.66
C ALA A 10 2.44 33.20 6.56
N SER A 11 2.75 33.92 7.65
CA SER A 11 2.76 35.40 7.67
C SER A 11 4.08 36.03 7.21
N PHE A 12 5.18 35.29 7.17
CA PHE A 12 6.48 35.79 6.74
C PHE A 12 6.65 35.95 5.23
N SER A 13 5.85 35.25 4.45
CA SER A 13 5.95 35.25 2.98
C SER A 13 5.44 36.54 2.32
N CYS A 14 4.31 37.09 2.77
CA CYS A 14 3.71 38.28 2.12
C CYS A 14 4.38 39.58 2.42
N ALA A 15 4.86 39.80 3.67
CA ALA A 15 5.51 41.06 4.07
C ALA A 15 6.94 41.17 3.51
N ALA A 16 7.67 40.08 3.44
CA ALA A 16 9.00 40.03 2.82
C ALA A 16 8.93 40.29 1.31
N PHE A 17 7.91 39.80 0.62
CA PHE A 17 7.71 40.01 -0.81
C PHE A 17 7.32 41.44 -1.15
N SER A 18 6.49 42.09 -0.33
CA SER A 18 6.11 43.52 -0.49
C SER A 18 7.31 44.47 -0.32
N ASN A 19 8.24 44.13 0.56
CA ASN A 19 9.44 44.95 0.79
C ASN A 19 10.51 44.77 -0.30
N ILE A 20 10.59 43.59 -0.92
CA ILE A 20 11.47 43.33 -2.06
C ILE A 20 10.93 44.06 -3.31
N LEU A 21 9.65 44.05 -3.58
CA LEU A 21 9.03 44.78 -4.68
C LEU A 21 9.20 46.30 -4.53
N LYS A 22 9.02 46.87 -3.32
CA LYS A 22 9.24 48.30 -3.07
C LYS A 22 10.72 48.74 -3.17
N ARG A 23 11.66 47.83 -3.00
CA ARG A 23 13.10 48.11 -3.19
C ARG A 23 13.50 48.03 -4.67
N LEU A 24 12.81 47.26 -5.48
CA LEU A 24 13.04 47.14 -6.93
C LEU A 24 12.54 48.39 -7.73
N GLU A 25 11.53 49.11 -7.20
CA GLU A 25 11.05 50.36 -7.81
C GLU A 25 12.01 51.56 -7.69
N LYS A 26 13.08 51.47 -6.89
CA LYS A 26 14.05 52.55 -6.65
C LYS A 26 15.40 52.37 -7.34
N THR A 27 15.57 51.34 -8.18
CA THR A 27 16.78 51.12 -8.96
C THR A 27 16.62 51.57 -10.40
N PRO A 28 17.64 52.19 -11.06
CA PRO A 28 17.54 52.55 -12.47
C PRO A 28 17.30 51.30 -13.31
N THR A 29 16.37 51.44 -14.30
CA THR A 29 15.86 50.41 -15.18
C THR A 29 16.91 49.39 -15.62
N PRO A 30 16.85 48.12 -15.21
CA PRO A 30 17.76 47.11 -15.71
C PRO A 30 17.45 46.81 -17.18
N SER A 31 18.49 46.54 -17.95
CA SER A 31 18.42 46.20 -19.38
C SER A 31 17.42 45.09 -19.66
N ARG A 32 16.68 45.16 -20.78
CA ARG A 32 15.62 44.23 -21.25
C ARG A 32 15.89 42.70 -21.03
N PRO A 33 17.14 42.19 -21.13
CA PRO A 33 17.41 40.77 -20.89
C PRO A 33 17.21 40.33 -19.44
N PHE A 34 17.34 41.22 -18.43
CA PHE A 34 17.21 40.88 -17.02
C PHE A 34 15.74 40.65 -16.61
N HIS A 35 14.81 41.41 -17.16
CA HIS A 35 13.37 41.22 -16.91
C HIS A 35 12.85 39.95 -17.53
N THR A 36 13.30 39.60 -18.74
CA THR A 36 12.93 38.32 -19.38
C THR A 36 13.50 37.11 -18.65
N MET A 37 14.70 37.17 -18.12
CA MET A 37 15.32 36.12 -17.34
C MET A 37 14.60 35.91 -15.98
N LEU A 38 14.21 37.02 -15.32
CA LEU A 38 13.43 36.94 -14.07
C LEU A 38 12.02 36.37 -14.27
N LEU A 39 11.36 36.75 -15.37
CA LEU A 39 10.05 36.22 -15.77
C LEU A 39 10.12 34.72 -16.13
N LEU A 40 11.19 34.28 -16.80
CA LEU A 40 11.42 32.89 -17.12
C LEU A 40 11.70 32.06 -15.87
N LEU A 41 12.48 32.58 -14.91
CA LEU A 41 12.70 31.94 -13.60
C LEU A 41 11.41 31.87 -12.79
N PHE A 42 10.57 32.90 -12.84
CA PHE A 42 9.27 32.90 -12.15
C PHE A 42 8.29 31.93 -12.77
N LEU A 43 8.28 31.79 -14.09
CA LEU A 43 7.46 30.79 -14.82
C LEU A 43 7.97 29.37 -14.56
N LEU A 44 9.27 29.15 -14.46
CA LEU A 44 9.87 27.86 -14.06
C LEU A 44 9.54 27.49 -12.61
N LEU A 45 9.56 28.45 -11.68
CA LEU A 45 9.16 28.23 -10.30
C LEU A 45 7.65 27.95 -10.15
N LEU A 46 6.82 28.60 -10.97
CA LEU A 46 5.37 28.33 -11.02
C LEU A 46 5.05 26.97 -11.67
N SER A 47 5.87 26.50 -12.62
CA SER A 47 5.71 25.17 -13.21
C SER A 47 6.08 24.03 -12.24
N TRP A 48 6.97 24.27 -11.29
CA TRP A 48 7.32 23.33 -10.23
C TRP A 48 6.26 23.22 -9.12
N SER A 49 5.44 24.28 -8.92
CA SER A 49 4.34 24.25 -7.95
C SER A 49 3.11 23.43 -8.39
N ASN A 50 3.06 23.02 -9.65
CA ASN A 50 1.98 22.17 -10.24
C ASN A 50 2.43 20.74 -10.54
N LEU A 51 3.47 20.22 -9.84
CA LEU A 51 3.71 18.79 -9.86
C LEU A 51 2.44 18.09 -9.34
N PRO A 52 1.84 17.17 -10.11
CA PRO A 52 0.68 16.45 -9.64
C PRO A 52 1.04 15.81 -8.31
N THR A 53 0.27 16.11 -7.27
CA THR A 53 0.37 15.35 -6.01
C THR A 53 0.06 13.92 -6.39
N ASN A 54 1.06 13.04 -6.40
CA ASN A 54 0.91 11.64 -6.73
C ASN A 54 -0.26 11.08 -5.92
N GLY A 55 -1.27 10.57 -6.63
CA GLY A 55 -2.44 9.95 -6.05
C GLY A 55 -2.07 8.70 -5.26
N GLU A 56 -3.04 8.15 -4.55
CA GLU A 56 -2.94 6.84 -3.92
C GLU A 56 -3.22 5.73 -4.93
N VAL A 57 -4.28 5.87 -5.74
CA VAL A 57 -4.58 5.00 -6.90
C VAL A 57 -3.77 5.50 -8.10
N VAL A 58 -2.93 4.61 -8.63
CA VAL A 58 -1.88 4.96 -9.60
C VAL A 58 -1.95 4.10 -10.86
N ASP A 59 -1.38 4.60 -11.96
CA ASP A 59 -1.28 3.85 -13.21
C ASP A 59 -0.10 2.87 -13.19
N SER A 60 1.00 3.21 -12.51
CA SER A 60 2.21 2.39 -12.40
C SER A 60 2.78 2.42 -10.99
N PHE A 61 3.11 1.24 -10.46
CA PHE A 61 3.87 1.10 -9.22
C PHE A 61 5.32 1.52 -9.40
N GLU A 62 5.90 1.21 -10.57
CA GLU A 62 7.29 1.50 -10.93
C GLU A 62 7.58 3.01 -10.89
N GLU A 63 6.60 3.82 -11.29
CA GLU A 63 6.72 5.28 -11.33
C GLU A 63 6.42 5.94 -9.99
N THR A 64 5.56 5.31 -9.15
CA THR A 64 5.01 6.00 -7.98
C THR A 64 5.53 5.47 -6.65
N CYS A 65 5.61 4.16 -6.47
CA CYS A 65 6.05 3.54 -5.21
C CYS A 65 6.93 2.29 -5.44
N PRO A 66 8.00 2.40 -6.27
CA PRO A 66 8.88 1.29 -6.64
C PRO A 66 9.62 0.69 -5.43
N GLN A 67 9.82 1.47 -4.37
CA GLN A 67 10.58 1.06 -3.17
C GLN A 67 10.01 -0.17 -2.44
N PHE A 68 8.78 -0.58 -2.72
CA PHE A 68 8.19 -1.77 -2.09
C PHE A 68 8.48 -3.06 -2.84
N PHE A 69 9.21 -2.98 -3.95
CA PHE A 69 9.49 -4.10 -4.83
C PHE A 69 11.01 -4.31 -4.97
N LEU A 70 11.45 -5.56 -4.89
CA LEU A 70 12.86 -5.90 -5.10
C LEU A 70 13.32 -5.40 -6.48
N ARG A 71 14.41 -4.61 -6.51
CA ARG A 71 14.92 -3.98 -7.74
C ARG A 71 13.82 -3.22 -8.50
N GLU A 72 12.90 -2.57 -7.75
CA GLU A 72 11.82 -1.75 -8.31
C GLU A 72 10.92 -2.50 -9.31
N THR A 73 10.86 -3.84 -9.20
CA THR A 73 10.17 -4.73 -10.13
C THR A 73 8.92 -5.32 -9.49
N PRO A 74 7.71 -4.82 -9.82
CA PRO A 74 6.45 -5.38 -9.33
C PRO A 74 6.20 -6.80 -9.82
N PRO A 75 5.36 -7.58 -9.08
CA PRO A 75 4.97 -8.93 -9.47
C PRO A 75 4.27 -8.98 -10.83
N VAL A 76 4.65 -9.97 -11.64
CA VAL A 76 3.90 -10.40 -12.81
C VAL A 76 2.95 -11.50 -12.38
N ILE A 77 1.66 -11.16 -12.29
CA ILE A 77 0.59 -12.04 -11.83
C ILE A 77 -0.72 -11.69 -12.55
N ARG A 78 -1.74 -12.55 -12.46
CA ARG A 78 -3.06 -12.25 -13.01
C ARG A 78 -3.56 -10.88 -12.51
N GLN A 79 -3.91 -10.02 -13.45
CA GLN A 79 -4.58 -8.76 -13.16
C GLN A 79 -6.06 -8.88 -13.54
N PRO A 80 -6.98 -8.78 -12.58
CA PRO A 80 -8.41 -8.70 -12.87
C PRO A 80 -8.75 -7.52 -13.77
N PRO A 81 -9.78 -7.61 -14.64
CA PRO A 81 -10.13 -6.51 -15.56
C PRO A 81 -10.44 -5.19 -14.82
N ARG A 82 -11.09 -5.26 -13.67
CA ARG A 82 -11.37 -4.11 -12.80
C ARG A 82 -10.44 -4.11 -11.60
N SER A 83 -9.13 -4.11 -11.83
CA SER A 83 -8.12 -3.95 -10.78
C SER A 83 -7.66 -2.50 -10.63
N ALA A 84 -7.17 -2.17 -9.45
CA ALA A 84 -6.53 -0.88 -9.15
C ALA A 84 -5.17 -1.11 -8.49
N ARG A 85 -4.17 -0.34 -8.89
CA ARG A 85 -2.88 -0.25 -8.22
C ARG A 85 -2.98 0.83 -7.16
N ILE A 86 -2.68 0.49 -5.91
CA ILE A 86 -2.77 1.40 -4.77
C ILE A 86 -1.39 1.51 -4.14
N CYS A 87 -0.78 2.68 -4.21
CA CYS A 87 0.35 3.04 -3.37
C CYS A 87 -0.22 3.53 -2.04
N GLN A 88 -0.38 2.63 -1.08
CA GLN A 88 -1.08 2.85 0.20
C GLN A 88 -0.50 4.02 0.97
N ARG A 89 -1.24 5.13 1.02
CA ARG A 89 -0.77 6.41 1.57
C ARG A 89 -1.38 6.71 2.92
N TYR A 90 -0.53 7.02 3.89
CA TYR A 90 -0.95 7.42 5.23
C TYR A 90 0.04 8.41 5.85
N GLN A 91 -0.47 9.57 6.30
CA GLN A 91 0.30 10.69 6.83
C GLN A 91 1.37 11.18 5.81
N ASN A 92 0.92 11.43 4.58
CA ASN A 92 1.72 11.92 3.45
C ASN A 92 2.91 11.02 3.03
N LEU A 93 2.93 9.75 3.46
CA LEU A 93 3.95 8.78 3.08
C LEU A 93 3.32 7.53 2.47
N TYR A 94 3.91 7.01 1.42
CA TYR A 94 3.61 5.67 0.93
C TYR A 94 4.15 4.65 1.93
N ARG A 95 3.30 3.69 2.31
CA ARG A 95 3.59 2.71 3.37
C ARG A 95 3.77 1.30 2.84
N PHE A 96 3.06 0.95 1.77
CA PHE A 96 3.15 -0.32 1.06
C PHE A 96 2.35 -0.22 -0.25
N ALA A 97 2.40 -1.25 -1.10
CA ALA A 97 1.67 -1.30 -2.37
C ALA A 97 0.63 -2.43 -2.35
N THR A 98 -0.53 -2.21 -2.98
CA THR A 98 -1.60 -3.21 -3.11
C THR A 98 -2.14 -3.24 -4.53
N LEU A 99 -2.19 -4.41 -5.16
CA LEU A 99 -3.03 -4.64 -6.33
C LEU A 99 -4.39 -5.13 -5.85
N TYR A 100 -5.45 -4.36 -6.10
CA TYR A 100 -6.79 -4.60 -5.59
C TYR A 100 -7.75 -5.04 -6.68
N ASP A 101 -8.50 -6.10 -6.46
CA ASP A 101 -9.59 -6.59 -7.31
C ASP A 101 -10.92 -5.95 -6.87
N LYS A 102 -11.43 -5.01 -7.68
CA LYS A 102 -12.67 -4.28 -7.39
C LYS A 102 -13.93 -5.13 -7.57
N ASP A 103 -13.88 -6.19 -8.36
CA ASP A 103 -15.02 -7.09 -8.56
C ASP A 103 -15.19 -8.03 -7.37
N ASN A 104 -14.11 -8.65 -6.94
CA ASN A 104 -14.07 -9.53 -5.77
C ASN A 104 -13.99 -8.78 -4.44
N ARG A 105 -13.66 -7.49 -4.45
CA ARG A 105 -13.44 -6.62 -3.28
C ARG A 105 -12.43 -7.20 -2.28
N ILE A 106 -11.36 -7.78 -2.82
CA ILE A 106 -10.21 -8.27 -2.06
C ILE A 106 -8.90 -7.87 -2.74
N PRO A 107 -7.78 -7.72 -2.02
CA PRO A 107 -6.46 -7.56 -2.64
C PRO A 107 -6.06 -8.84 -3.39
N VAL A 108 -5.47 -8.67 -4.58
CA VAL A 108 -4.74 -9.74 -5.28
C VAL A 108 -3.44 -10.02 -4.53
N TYR A 109 -2.71 -8.94 -4.17
CA TYR A 109 -1.56 -8.97 -3.28
C TYR A 109 -1.32 -7.62 -2.60
N SER A 110 -0.58 -7.65 -1.49
CA SER A 110 0.12 -6.50 -0.89
C SER A 110 1.62 -6.76 -0.88
N ALA A 111 2.42 -5.75 -1.28
CA ALA A 111 3.88 -5.78 -1.32
C ALA A 111 4.45 -4.73 -0.36
N TYR A 112 5.41 -5.14 0.48
CA TYR A 112 5.95 -4.29 1.55
C TYR A 112 7.36 -4.72 1.96
N ILE A 113 8.04 -3.85 2.69
CA ILE A 113 9.30 -4.15 3.38
C ILE A 113 8.99 -4.66 4.78
N TYR A 114 9.54 -5.82 5.14
CA TYR A 114 9.43 -6.38 6.48
C TYR A 114 10.37 -5.64 7.44
N ASN A 115 9.78 -4.89 8.37
CA ASN A 115 10.53 -4.12 9.37
C ASN A 115 9.73 -4.07 10.69
N PRO A 116 9.70 -5.14 11.49
CA PRO A 116 8.85 -5.23 12.68
C PRO A 116 9.33 -4.29 13.81
N GLY A 117 8.37 -3.64 14.47
CA GLY A 117 8.60 -2.80 15.63
C GLY A 117 7.59 -3.04 16.75
N THR A 118 7.84 -2.43 17.92
CA THR A 118 7.09 -2.66 19.18
C THR A 118 5.88 -1.74 19.38
N ALA A 119 5.57 -0.87 18.43
CA ALA A 119 4.44 0.05 18.53
C ALA A 119 3.10 -0.68 18.73
N LYS A 120 2.18 -0.05 19.46
CA LYS A 120 0.86 -0.63 19.78
C LYS A 120 0.04 -0.92 18.52
N ARG A 121 -0.81 -1.95 18.61
CA ARG A 121 -1.75 -2.31 17.56
C ARG A 121 -2.83 -1.23 17.41
N PRO A 122 -3.06 -0.69 16.17
CA PRO A 122 -4.15 0.23 15.88
C PRO A 122 -5.54 -0.44 15.97
N LYS A 123 -6.60 0.40 16.00
CA LYS A 123 -7.98 -0.10 16.09
C LYS A 123 -8.91 0.44 14.99
N LYS A 124 -8.52 1.53 14.31
CA LYS A 124 -9.36 2.19 13.30
C LYS A 124 -9.13 1.61 11.91
N TRP A 125 -10.20 1.14 11.29
CA TRP A 125 -10.20 0.68 9.90
C TRP A 125 -10.45 1.84 8.94
N ARG A 126 -9.84 1.76 7.75
CA ARG A 126 -9.85 2.78 6.71
C ARG A 126 -10.33 2.23 5.38
N ILE A 127 -10.66 3.14 4.49
CA ILE A 127 -11.03 2.92 3.09
C ILE A 127 -10.13 3.80 2.21
N GLU A 128 -10.17 3.54 0.90
CA GLU A 128 -9.41 4.28 -0.11
C GLU A 128 -10.36 5.16 -0.94
N PRO A 129 -10.45 6.47 -0.69
CA PRO A 129 -11.37 7.36 -1.40
C PRO A 129 -11.16 7.38 -2.92
N GLN A 130 -9.91 7.31 -3.39
CA GLN A 130 -9.59 7.35 -4.81
C GLN A 130 -10.01 6.09 -5.59
N LEU A 131 -10.35 4.98 -4.93
CA LEU A 131 -11.01 3.85 -5.61
C LEU A 131 -12.40 4.19 -6.12
N ILE A 132 -13.05 5.22 -5.55
CA ILE A 132 -14.35 5.73 -5.98
C ILE A 132 -14.15 6.70 -7.13
N ASN A 133 -13.31 7.73 -6.91
CA ASN A 133 -12.99 8.74 -7.90
C ASN A 133 -11.60 9.34 -7.60
N SER A 134 -10.76 9.46 -8.63
CA SER A 134 -9.40 10.01 -8.52
C SER A 134 -9.33 11.46 -8.03
N THR A 135 -10.44 12.19 -8.06
CA THR A 135 -10.53 13.58 -7.54
C THR A 135 -10.67 13.65 -6.02
N PHE A 136 -10.98 12.53 -5.34
CA PHE A 136 -10.96 12.48 -3.87
C PHE A 136 -9.54 12.55 -3.34
N GLN A 137 -9.43 12.84 -2.03
CA GLN A 137 -8.12 12.92 -1.39
C GLN A 137 -7.31 11.62 -1.54
N PRO A 138 -5.97 11.74 -1.70
CA PRO A 138 -5.09 10.58 -1.92
C PRO A 138 -4.66 9.87 -0.62
N GLU A 139 -5.30 10.15 0.50
CA GLU A 139 -5.01 9.53 1.80
C GLU A 139 -6.14 8.57 2.18
N MET A 140 -5.76 7.41 2.71
CA MET A 140 -6.74 6.53 3.34
C MET A 140 -7.39 7.22 4.55
N GLU A 141 -8.69 7.07 4.69
CA GLU A 141 -9.47 7.64 5.80
C GLU A 141 -10.47 6.64 6.38
N THR A 142 -11.06 6.94 7.52
CA THR A 142 -12.12 6.08 8.04
C THR A 142 -13.41 6.25 7.23
N GLU A 143 -14.21 5.18 7.14
CA GLU A 143 -15.52 5.21 6.47
C GLU A 143 -16.40 6.34 7.04
N GLY A 144 -16.35 6.58 8.38
CA GLY A 144 -17.10 7.66 9.01
C GLY A 144 -16.61 9.06 8.60
N GLU A 145 -15.31 9.28 8.48
CA GLU A 145 -14.74 10.55 8.00
C GLU A 145 -15.18 10.83 6.57
N PHE A 146 -15.09 9.82 5.68
CA PHE A 146 -15.54 9.93 4.29
C PHE A 146 -17.02 10.27 4.16
N LEU A 147 -17.90 9.57 4.88
CA LEU A 147 -19.34 9.81 4.84
C LEU A 147 -19.73 11.17 5.44
N ASN A 148 -19.05 11.62 6.50
CA ASN A 148 -19.27 12.94 7.10
C ASN A 148 -18.90 14.09 6.14
N GLN A 149 -17.97 13.88 5.21
CA GLN A 149 -17.62 14.81 4.14
C GLN A 149 -18.58 14.71 2.94
N LYS A 150 -19.75 14.07 3.10
CA LYS A 150 -20.75 13.82 2.05
C LYS A 150 -20.26 12.89 0.94
N GLY A 151 -19.33 12.00 1.26
CA GLY A 151 -18.91 10.95 0.34
C GLY A 151 -20.07 10.04 -0.08
N PRO A 152 -20.17 9.63 -1.35
CA PRO A 152 -21.30 8.84 -1.85
C PRO A 152 -21.21 7.39 -1.34
N GLN A 153 -22.11 7.01 -0.43
CA GLN A 153 -22.11 5.69 0.21
C GLN A 153 -22.25 4.52 -0.77
N GLU A 154 -23.11 4.65 -1.77
CA GLU A 154 -23.30 3.56 -2.75
C GLU A 154 -22.06 3.37 -3.63
N ALA A 155 -21.44 4.46 -4.09
CA ALA A 155 -20.19 4.38 -4.86
C ALA A 155 -19.03 3.78 -4.02
N LEU A 156 -18.99 4.06 -2.71
CA LEU A 156 -18.05 3.40 -1.80
C LEU A 156 -18.26 1.88 -1.78
N LYS A 157 -19.51 1.42 -1.64
CA LYS A 157 -19.86 0.00 -1.66
C LYS A 157 -19.53 -0.67 -3.01
N GLU A 158 -19.68 0.04 -4.12
CA GLU A 158 -19.37 -0.48 -5.45
C GLU A 158 -17.88 -0.61 -5.70
N SER A 159 -17.07 0.25 -5.10
CA SER A 159 -15.63 0.34 -5.37
C SER A 159 -14.77 -0.60 -4.52
N GLN A 160 -15.19 -0.91 -3.29
CA GLN A 160 -14.39 -1.66 -2.33
C GLN A 160 -15.24 -2.35 -1.25
N ALA A 161 -14.59 -3.16 -0.41
CA ALA A 161 -15.19 -3.66 0.82
C ALA A 161 -15.45 -2.53 1.81
N ILE A 162 -16.48 -2.68 2.65
CA ILE A 162 -16.88 -1.75 3.71
C ILE A 162 -16.90 -2.44 5.07
N LEU A 163 -16.95 -1.69 6.16
CA LEU A 163 -16.96 -2.25 7.52
C LEU A 163 -18.12 -3.21 7.76
N GLN A 164 -19.27 -2.95 7.14
CA GLN A 164 -20.46 -3.79 7.26
C GLN A 164 -20.25 -5.20 6.69
N ASP A 165 -19.42 -5.34 5.64
CA ASP A 165 -19.16 -6.64 4.99
C ASP A 165 -18.50 -7.65 5.93
N TYR A 166 -17.77 -7.17 6.94
CA TYR A 166 -17.06 -8.00 7.92
C TYR A 166 -17.74 -8.07 9.30
N LYS A 167 -18.99 -7.65 9.39
CA LYS A 167 -19.77 -7.81 10.63
C LYS A 167 -20.38 -9.22 10.72
N ASN A 168 -20.47 -9.72 11.95
CA ASN A 168 -21.16 -10.97 12.28
C ASN A 168 -20.62 -12.21 11.54
N LEU A 169 -19.34 -12.21 11.17
CA LEU A 169 -18.70 -13.41 10.63
C LEU A 169 -18.47 -14.44 11.74
N THR A 170 -18.80 -15.69 11.47
CA THR A 170 -18.74 -16.78 12.45
C THR A 170 -17.52 -17.68 12.30
N ASP A 171 -17.06 -17.90 11.06
CA ASP A 171 -15.98 -18.85 10.73
C ASP A 171 -14.74 -18.16 10.15
N CYS A 172 -14.86 -16.92 9.71
CA CYS A 172 -13.74 -16.11 9.21
C CYS A 172 -13.68 -14.74 9.89
N ASN A 173 -12.54 -14.09 9.75
CA ASN A 173 -12.27 -12.76 10.25
C ASN A 173 -11.46 -11.94 9.22
N ARG A 174 -11.02 -10.74 9.61
CA ARG A 174 -10.22 -9.83 8.78
C ARG A 174 -8.76 -10.31 8.76
N GLY A 175 -8.37 -11.10 7.77
CA GLY A 175 -6.99 -11.51 7.54
C GLY A 175 -6.19 -10.44 6.80
N HIS A 176 -5.12 -9.92 7.38
CA HIS A 176 -4.23 -8.97 6.72
C HIS A 176 -3.33 -9.68 5.71
N LEU A 177 -3.07 -9.04 4.55
CA LEU A 177 -1.99 -9.48 3.66
C LEU A 177 -0.65 -8.83 4.06
N ASN A 178 -0.63 -7.51 4.31
CA ASN A 178 0.49 -6.86 5.00
C ASN A 178 0.16 -6.80 6.51
N PRO A 179 0.77 -7.66 7.36
CA PRO A 179 0.43 -7.71 8.78
C PRO A 179 0.96 -6.49 9.54
N ASN A 180 0.17 -5.97 10.47
CA ASN A 180 0.64 -4.87 11.31
C ASN A 180 1.89 -5.22 12.15
N GLY A 181 2.09 -6.50 12.47
CA GLY A 181 3.26 -7.01 13.18
C GLY A 181 4.56 -6.86 12.39
N HIS A 182 4.49 -6.76 11.07
CA HIS A 182 5.63 -6.59 10.17
C HIS A 182 6.03 -5.12 9.97
N GLN A 183 5.38 -4.17 10.63
CA GLN A 183 5.58 -2.73 10.43
C GLN A 183 6.24 -2.08 11.66
N PRO A 184 7.11 -1.03 11.45
CA PRO A 184 7.99 -0.54 12.50
C PRO A 184 7.30 0.34 13.55
N ASP A 185 6.51 1.31 13.12
CA ASP A 185 5.95 2.35 13.97
C ASP A 185 4.42 2.35 13.95
N TYR A 186 3.80 3.22 14.77
CA TYR A 186 2.35 3.30 14.88
C TYR A 186 1.67 3.76 13.57
N ALA A 187 2.29 4.63 12.81
CA ALA A 187 1.73 5.13 11.55
C ALA A 187 1.76 4.05 10.46
N ALA A 188 2.89 3.35 10.29
CA ALA A 188 3.02 2.22 9.39
C ALA A 188 2.07 1.07 9.78
N LYS A 189 1.97 0.74 11.07
CA LYS A 189 0.97 -0.21 11.57
C LYS A 189 -0.46 0.25 11.29
N SER A 190 -0.74 1.55 11.43
CA SER A 190 -2.07 2.12 11.18
C SER A 190 -2.48 2.05 9.71
N SER A 191 -1.55 2.17 8.79
CA SER A 191 -1.84 2.05 7.35
C SER A 191 -2.27 0.64 6.95
N THR A 192 -1.81 -0.41 7.67
CA THR A 192 -2.23 -1.79 7.37
C THR A 192 -3.71 -2.07 7.69
N PHE A 193 -4.33 -1.20 8.52
CA PHE A 193 -5.75 -1.29 8.88
C PHE A 193 -6.64 -0.61 7.84
N THR A 194 -6.48 -1.00 6.58
CA THR A 194 -7.38 -0.62 5.49
C THR A 194 -8.12 -1.85 4.95
N LEU A 195 -9.35 -1.65 4.48
CA LEU A 195 -10.19 -2.74 3.96
C LEU A 195 -9.68 -3.29 2.62
N THR A 196 -8.77 -2.56 1.97
CA THR A 196 -8.09 -3.01 0.74
C THR A 196 -6.88 -3.90 0.99
N ASN A 197 -6.48 -4.09 2.26
CA ASN A 197 -5.36 -4.94 2.67
C ASN A 197 -5.80 -6.23 3.37
N ILE A 198 -7.10 -6.51 3.41
CA ILE A 198 -7.64 -7.67 4.13
C ILE A 198 -8.50 -8.57 3.26
N VAL A 199 -8.61 -9.81 3.69
CA VAL A 199 -9.49 -10.82 3.10
C VAL A 199 -10.31 -11.55 4.18
N PRO A 200 -11.47 -12.14 3.84
CA PRO A 200 -12.12 -13.11 4.71
C PRO A 200 -11.25 -14.35 4.90
N GLN A 201 -10.64 -14.50 6.08
CA GLN A 201 -9.73 -15.60 6.39
C GLN A 201 -10.31 -16.49 7.49
N LEU A 202 -10.20 -17.82 7.34
CA LEU A 202 -10.62 -18.79 8.35
C LEU A 202 -9.99 -18.43 9.71
N ILE A 203 -10.79 -18.29 10.76
CA ILE A 203 -10.33 -17.88 12.10
C ILE A 203 -9.22 -18.79 12.62
N LYS A 204 -9.39 -20.13 12.46
CA LYS A 204 -8.39 -21.10 12.91
C LYS A 204 -7.06 -20.96 12.17
N LEU A 205 -7.09 -20.65 10.87
CA LEU A 205 -5.88 -20.41 10.09
C LEU A 205 -5.22 -19.08 10.49
N ASN A 206 -6.00 -17.99 10.53
CA ASN A 206 -5.49 -16.65 10.83
C ASN A 206 -4.89 -16.55 12.25
N GLY A 207 -5.52 -17.16 13.23
CA GLY A 207 -5.00 -17.22 14.60
C GLY A 207 -4.02 -18.38 14.89
N GLY A 208 -3.85 -19.30 13.96
CA GLY A 208 -3.07 -20.53 14.10
C GLY A 208 -1.81 -20.57 13.26
N ALA A 209 -1.79 -21.45 12.25
CA ALA A 209 -0.61 -21.71 11.42
C ALA A 209 -0.14 -20.46 10.65
N TRP A 210 -1.06 -19.62 10.18
CA TRP A 210 -0.73 -18.37 9.51
C TRP A 210 -0.08 -17.35 10.47
N ASN A 211 -0.67 -17.14 11.65
CA ASN A 211 -0.07 -16.28 12.68
C ASN A 211 1.32 -16.78 13.11
N ASN A 212 1.50 -18.10 13.24
CA ASN A 212 2.83 -18.66 13.56
C ASN A 212 3.85 -18.37 12.46
N TYR A 213 3.44 -18.42 11.19
CA TYR A 213 4.29 -18.01 10.07
C TYR A 213 4.65 -16.52 10.19
N GLU A 214 3.67 -15.64 10.37
CA GLU A 214 3.89 -14.20 10.47
C GLU A 214 4.81 -13.81 11.64
N GLN A 215 4.57 -14.37 12.82
CA GLN A 215 5.28 -13.95 14.03
C GLN A 215 6.61 -14.68 14.22
N THR A 216 6.61 -16.00 14.05
CA THR A 216 7.77 -16.85 14.39
C THR A 216 8.64 -17.12 13.17
N THR A 217 8.04 -17.64 12.08
CA THR A 217 8.82 -18.07 10.91
C THR A 217 9.48 -16.88 10.22
N MET A 218 8.74 -15.79 9.98
CA MET A 218 9.29 -14.57 9.38
C MET A 218 10.46 -14.01 10.21
N SER A 219 10.29 -13.90 11.53
CA SER A 219 11.36 -13.43 12.44
C SER A 219 12.62 -14.31 12.40
N GLN A 220 12.47 -15.63 12.21
CA GLN A 220 13.61 -16.54 12.09
C GLN A 220 14.27 -16.45 10.71
N MET A 221 13.47 -16.42 9.66
CA MET A 221 13.95 -16.40 8.27
C MET A 221 14.61 -15.08 7.89
N THR A 222 14.28 -13.97 8.54
CA THR A 222 14.86 -12.65 8.27
C THR A 222 16.15 -12.37 9.03
N LYS A 223 16.63 -13.28 9.85
CA LYS A 223 17.93 -13.12 10.53
C LYS A 223 19.08 -13.04 9.52
N GLY A 224 19.88 -11.98 9.63
CA GLY A 224 20.99 -11.71 8.72
C GLY A 224 20.61 -11.02 7.42
N CYS A 225 19.32 -10.69 7.19
CA CYS A 225 18.91 -9.86 6.09
C CYS A 225 19.19 -8.38 6.39
N GLN A 226 19.73 -7.65 5.43
CA GLN A 226 19.78 -6.18 5.48
C GLN A 226 18.40 -5.60 5.20
N GLU A 227 17.68 -6.20 4.24
CA GLU A 227 16.33 -5.85 3.88
C GLU A 227 15.55 -7.09 3.45
N THR A 228 14.25 -7.11 3.66
CA THR A 228 13.37 -8.21 3.22
C THR A 228 12.13 -7.65 2.55
N PHE A 229 11.99 -7.95 1.26
CA PHE A 229 10.79 -7.68 0.49
C PHE A 229 9.80 -8.83 0.65
N ALA A 230 8.56 -8.50 0.94
CA ALA A 230 7.48 -9.47 1.08
C ALA A 230 6.34 -9.16 0.13
N VAL A 231 5.82 -10.20 -0.53
CA VAL A 231 4.60 -10.14 -1.34
C VAL A 231 3.65 -11.20 -0.81
N VAL A 232 2.49 -10.77 -0.38
CA VAL A 232 1.46 -11.64 0.23
C VAL A 232 0.16 -11.47 -0.53
N GLY A 233 -0.50 -12.56 -0.90
CA GLY A 233 -1.70 -12.47 -1.71
C GLY A 233 -2.72 -13.56 -1.47
N ALA A 234 -3.82 -13.46 -2.24
CA ALA A 234 -4.97 -14.34 -2.11
C ALA A 234 -5.49 -14.77 -3.48
N VAL A 235 -5.74 -16.05 -3.62
CA VAL A 235 -6.39 -16.62 -4.81
C VAL A 235 -7.91 -16.58 -4.58
N PRO A 236 -8.70 -15.95 -5.44
CA PRO A 236 -10.16 -15.93 -5.30
C PRO A 236 -10.73 -17.35 -5.17
N GLY A 237 -11.81 -17.48 -4.41
CA GLY A 237 -12.57 -18.72 -4.25
C GLY A 237 -13.97 -18.62 -4.85
N ASP A 238 -14.76 -19.68 -4.64
CA ASP A 238 -16.12 -19.78 -5.18
C ASP A 238 -17.19 -19.30 -4.19
N THR A 239 -16.80 -18.87 -3.00
CA THR A 239 -17.71 -18.39 -1.95
C THR A 239 -17.48 -16.93 -1.60
N TYR A 240 -18.52 -16.31 -1.06
CA TYR A 240 -18.54 -14.88 -0.74
C TYR A 240 -19.15 -14.66 0.63
N ILE A 241 -18.74 -13.59 1.29
CA ILE A 241 -19.40 -13.04 2.48
C ILE A 241 -20.31 -11.86 2.10
N SER A 242 -21.09 -11.37 3.06
CA SER A 242 -21.93 -10.16 2.92
C SER A 242 -22.88 -10.21 1.72
N GLY A 243 -23.63 -11.31 1.58
CA GLY A 243 -24.62 -11.44 0.51
C GLY A 243 -24.02 -11.43 -0.89
N GLY A 244 -22.87 -12.04 -1.08
CA GLY A 244 -22.22 -12.14 -2.39
C GLY A 244 -21.27 -10.97 -2.74
N ARG A 245 -20.98 -10.07 -1.79
CA ARG A 245 -20.21 -8.85 -2.07
C ARG A 245 -18.71 -9.04 -2.05
N VAL A 246 -18.17 -9.70 -1.03
CA VAL A 246 -16.72 -9.84 -0.83
C VAL A 246 -16.33 -11.30 -0.98
N ASN A 247 -15.40 -11.57 -1.88
CA ASN A 247 -14.92 -12.93 -2.14
C ASN A 247 -14.18 -13.49 -0.92
N ARG A 248 -14.47 -14.75 -0.57
CA ARG A 248 -13.66 -15.52 0.35
C ARG A 248 -12.62 -16.29 -0.45
N PRO A 249 -11.33 -15.94 -0.34
CA PRO A 249 -10.30 -16.60 -1.13
C PRO A 249 -10.19 -18.09 -0.81
N SER A 250 -9.89 -18.89 -1.83
CA SER A 250 -9.62 -20.32 -1.70
C SER A 250 -8.28 -20.60 -1.05
N HIS A 251 -7.27 -19.76 -1.36
CA HIS A 251 -5.91 -19.88 -0.83
C HIS A 251 -5.35 -18.51 -0.45
N LEU A 252 -4.46 -18.53 0.55
CA LEU A 252 -3.56 -17.41 0.86
C LEU A 252 -2.12 -17.87 0.61
N TRP A 253 -1.29 -16.97 0.16
CA TRP A 253 0.12 -17.24 -0.10
C TRP A 253 0.99 -16.08 0.36
N SER A 254 2.23 -16.39 0.70
CA SER A 254 3.25 -15.39 1.01
C SER A 254 4.58 -15.81 0.42
N ALA A 255 5.29 -14.87 -0.14
CA ALA A 255 6.67 -15.03 -0.58
C ALA A 255 7.50 -13.88 -0.03
N ALA A 256 8.77 -14.17 0.25
CA ALA A 256 9.72 -13.17 0.69
C ALA A 256 11.07 -13.36 0.01
N CYS A 257 11.73 -12.25 -0.26
CA CYS A 257 13.09 -12.17 -0.76
C CYS A 257 13.96 -11.33 0.18
N CYS A 258 14.94 -11.96 0.78
CA CYS A 258 15.89 -11.39 1.72
C CYS A 258 17.14 -10.96 0.99
N VAL A 259 17.54 -9.72 1.12
CA VAL A 259 18.83 -9.18 0.69
C VAL A 259 19.81 -9.34 1.85
N ILE A 260 20.79 -10.22 1.73
CA ILE A 260 21.86 -10.40 2.71
C ILE A 260 22.97 -9.38 2.44
N ASP A 261 23.35 -9.25 1.17
CA ASP A 261 24.24 -8.24 0.64
C ASP A 261 23.97 -8.04 -0.87
N ASN A 262 24.80 -7.26 -1.56
CA ASN A 262 24.58 -6.92 -2.97
C ASN A 262 24.55 -8.14 -3.92
N ASN A 263 25.19 -9.27 -3.53
CA ASN A 263 25.35 -10.46 -4.37
C ASN A 263 24.62 -11.70 -3.82
N HIS A 264 24.17 -11.65 -2.56
CA HIS A 264 23.57 -12.79 -1.90
C HIS A 264 22.13 -12.49 -1.49
N LEU A 265 21.19 -13.20 -2.11
CA LEU A 265 19.78 -13.16 -1.78
C LEU A 265 19.29 -14.55 -1.35
N ARG A 266 18.24 -14.57 -0.55
CA ARG A 266 17.57 -15.78 -0.10
C ARG A 266 16.07 -15.60 -0.21
N SER A 267 15.35 -16.64 -0.61
CA SER A 267 13.89 -16.60 -0.70
C SER A 267 13.23 -17.73 0.08
N TRP A 268 11.99 -17.56 0.40
CA TRP A 268 11.08 -18.58 0.92
C TRP A 268 9.65 -18.24 0.56
N ALA A 269 8.81 -19.26 0.56
CA ALA A 269 7.40 -19.08 0.22
C ALA A 269 6.52 -20.07 0.99
N ILE A 270 5.26 -19.71 1.16
CA ILE A 270 4.21 -20.54 1.75
C ILE A 270 2.91 -20.42 0.98
N LEU A 271 2.09 -21.46 1.08
CA LEU A 271 0.72 -21.50 0.60
C LEU A 271 -0.17 -22.13 1.68
N ALA A 272 -1.39 -21.62 1.86
CA ALA A 272 -2.38 -22.19 2.75
C ALA A 272 -3.76 -22.23 2.08
N ARG A 273 -4.46 -23.33 2.19
CA ARG A 273 -5.89 -23.37 1.88
C ARG A 273 -6.67 -22.64 2.97
N ASN A 274 -7.65 -21.85 2.58
CA ASN A 274 -8.45 -21.04 3.52
C ASN A 274 -9.61 -21.80 4.18
N ASP A 275 -9.54 -23.12 4.18
CA ASP A 275 -10.51 -24.04 4.80
C ASP A 275 -9.88 -24.92 5.89
N GLN A 276 -8.57 -24.80 6.13
CA GLN A 276 -7.83 -25.61 7.10
C GLN A 276 -6.73 -24.80 7.80
N ASN A 277 -6.30 -25.26 9.00
CA ASN A 277 -5.24 -24.62 9.77
C ASN A 277 -3.86 -25.24 9.45
N VAL A 278 -3.45 -25.15 8.21
CA VAL A 278 -2.16 -25.70 7.72
C VAL A 278 -1.52 -24.72 6.77
N VAL A 279 -0.20 -24.54 6.91
CA VAL A 279 0.65 -23.77 6.00
C VAL A 279 1.68 -24.71 5.38
N GLU A 280 1.70 -24.79 4.08
CA GLU A 280 2.68 -25.57 3.30
C GLU A 280 3.85 -24.69 2.89
N LYS A 281 5.07 -25.21 3.00
CA LYS A 281 6.32 -24.52 2.61
C LYS A 281 6.69 -24.86 1.17
N PHE A 282 7.16 -23.86 0.45
CA PHE A 282 7.58 -23.95 -0.95
C PHE A 282 8.90 -23.21 -1.15
N THR A 283 9.67 -23.58 -2.20
CA THR A 283 10.61 -22.64 -2.79
C THR A 283 9.84 -21.57 -3.55
N LEU A 284 10.46 -20.42 -3.84
CA LEU A 284 9.81 -19.35 -4.61
C LEU A 284 9.29 -19.87 -5.96
N GLY A 285 10.12 -20.61 -6.72
CA GLY A 285 9.72 -21.14 -8.02
C GLY A 285 8.59 -22.17 -7.94
N GLN A 286 8.55 -23.00 -6.89
CA GLN A 286 7.44 -23.93 -6.67
C GLN A 286 6.13 -23.18 -6.41
N LEU A 287 6.17 -22.10 -5.59
CA LEU A 287 4.99 -21.26 -5.37
C LEU A 287 4.54 -20.58 -6.67
N GLU A 288 5.45 -19.94 -7.41
CA GLU A 288 5.14 -19.27 -8.69
C GLU A 288 4.46 -20.23 -9.67
N ASN A 289 4.97 -21.46 -9.81
CA ASN A 289 4.35 -22.51 -10.64
C ASN A 289 2.97 -22.94 -10.10
N ARG A 290 2.79 -23.02 -8.79
CA ARG A 290 1.49 -23.36 -8.18
C ARG A 290 0.47 -22.25 -8.40
N LEU A 291 0.87 -20.98 -8.24
CA LEU A 291 0.04 -19.81 -8.48
C LEU A 291 -0.37 -19.69 -9.95
N ALA A 292 0.53 -19.97 -10.90
CA ALA A 292 0.20 -19.98 -12.31
C ALA A 292 -0.99 -20.90 -12.61
N ARG A 293 -0.99 -22.10 -12.02
CA ARG A 293 -2.14 -23.05 -12.14
C ARG A 293 -3.40 -22.54 -11.43
N LEU A 294 -3.27 -22.03 -10.21
CA LEU A 294 -4.42 -21.56 -9.42
C LEU A 294 -5.09 -20.33 -10.05
N TYR A 295 -4.33 -19.43 -10.65
CA TYR A 295 -4.86 -18.26 -11.36
C TYR A 295 -5.21 -18.53 -12.82
N ASN A 296 -4.93 -19.75 -13.33
CA ASN A 296 -5.10 -20.12 -14.72
C ASN A 296 -4.42 -19.15 -15.69
N VAL A 297 -3.11 -18.92 -15.45
CA VAL A 297 -2.23 -18.08 -16.31
C VAL A 297 -0.97 -18.87 -16.67
N ASN A 298 -0.30 -18.45 -17.75
CA ASN A 298 0.89 -19.16 -18.24
C ASN A 298 2.10 -18.98 -17.32
N HIS A 299 2.20 -17.82 -16.64
CA HIS A 299 3.39 -17.48 -15.86
C HIS A 299 3.03 -16.56 -14.69
N VAL A 300 3.72 -16.76 -13.57
CA VAL A 300 3.75 -15.87 -12.40
C VAL A 300 5.21 -15.65 -12.03
N SER A 301 5.58 -14.39 -11.76
CA SER A 301 6.86 -14.00 -11.18
C SER A 301 6.61 -13.00 -10.07
N LEU A 302 7.00 -13.31 -8.84
CA LEU A 302 6.70 -12.50 -7.66
C LEU A 302 7.79 -11.49 -7.34
N PHE A 303 9.02 -11.70 -7.81
CA PHE A 303 10.17 -10.82 -7.60
C PHE A 303 11.02 -10.70 -8.85
N HIS A 304 11.91 -9.71 -8.87
CA HIS A 304 12.98 -9.60 -9.88
C HIS A 304 13.77 -10.92 -10.02
N GLY A 305 14.37 -11.13 -11.19
CA GLY A 305 15.12 -12.36 -11.53
C GLY A 305 16.26 -12.70 -10.57
N ASP A 306 16.82 -11.72 -9.87
CA ASP A 306 17.90 -11.92 -8.90
C ASP A 306 17.45 -12.69 -7.66
N CYS A 307 16.15 -12.70 -7.33
CA CYS A 307 15.64 -13.46 -6.20
C CYS A 307 15.68 -14.98 -6.52
N PRO A 308 16.38 -15.81 -5.75
CA PRO A 308 16.53 -17.23 -6.07
C PRO A 308 15.20 -17.99 -6.02
N ARG A 309 14.95 -18.87 -7.01
CA ARG A 309 13.72 -19.68 -7.12
C ARG A 309 13.86 -21.09 -6.52
N GLN A 310 15.06 -21.46 -6.10
CA GLN A 310 15.37 -22.78 -5.52
C GLN A 310 15.32 -22.79 -4.02
#